data_4dd2a8c10b9a4707ac39d24a9f5e65d7
#
_entry.id   4dd2a8c10b9a4707ac39d24a9f5e65d7
#
_cell.length_a   1.000
_cell.length_b   1.000
_cell.length_c   1.000
_cell.angle_alpha   90.00
_cell.angle_beta   90.00
_cell.angle_gamma   90.00
#
_symmetry.space_group_name_H-M   'P 1'
#
loop_
_entity.id
_entity.type
_entity.pdbx_description
1 polymer ?
#
loop_
_entity_poly.entity_id
_entity_poly.type
_entity_poly.pdbx_seq_one_letter_code
_entity_poly.pdbx_strand_id
1 'polypeptide(L)'
;MNKGDAMWSQKGATMSDKSARQEFDLTQQEIIAAIRAGKLQYRESNMHGNPWFRLLRLEVESLVLEKGGLDYLRKKKLQNELSELNKEARKLATRLKAIERRRAELQLELGE
;
A
#
# COMPACT_ATOMS: atom_id res chain seq x y z
N MET A 1 -19.10 5.41 20.84
CA MET A 1 -18.18 5.48 19.71
C MET A 1 -18.75 4.72 18.53
N ASN A 2 -18.79 5.36 17.37
CA ASN A 2 -19.36 4.81 16.14
C ASN A 2 -18.42 3.72 15.58
N LYS A 3 -18.97 2.60 15.10
CA LYS A 3 -18.17 1.53 14.46
C LYS A 3 -17.33 2.07 13.31
N GLY A 4 -17.83 3.06 12.55
CA GLY A 4 -17.09 3.68 11.47
C GLY A 4 -15.81 4.37 11.93
N ASP A 5 -15.85 5.02 13.09
CA ASP A 5 -14.66 5.69 13.64
C ASP A 5 -13.61 4.67 14.09
N ALA A 6 -14.05 3.55 14.67
CA ALA A 6 -13.14 2.48 15.07
C ALA A 6 -12.39 1.89 13.87
N MET A 7 -13.07 1.70 12.73
CA MET A 7 -12.45 1.20 11.51
C MET A 7 -11.40 2.16 10.96
N TRP A 8 -11.67 3.48 11.01
CA TRP A 8 -10.74 4.48 10.51
C TRP A 8 -9.45 4.56 11.31
N SER A 9 -9.48 4.20 12.58
CA SER A 9 -8.30 4.22 13.46
C SER A 9 -7.58 2.89 13.58
N GLN A 10 -8.16 1.81 13.08
CA GLN A 10 -7.57 0.48 13.15
C GLN A 10 -6.39 0.37 12.18
N LYS A 11 -5.27 -0.18 12.66
CA LYS A 11 -4.05 -0.34 11.86
C LYS A 11 -4.33 -1.26 10.65
N GLY A 12 -3.95 -0.80 9.47
CA GLY A 12 -4.11 -1.57 8.24
C GLY A 12 -5.51 -1.54 7.63
N ALA A 13 -6.47 -0.87 8.29
CA ALA A 13 -7.85 -0.83 7.81
C ALA A 13 -8.10 0.25 6.75
N THR A 14 -7.15 1.15 6.55
CA THR A 14 -7.28 2.25 5.58
C THR A 14 -6.16 2.21 4.56
N MET A 15 -6.42 2.89 3.44
CA MET A 15 -5.43 3.06 2.38
C MET A 15 -5.72 4.37 1.65
N SER A 16 -4.69 4.93 1.00
CA SER A 16 -4.89 6.11 0.18
C SER A 16 -5.50 5.73 -1.17
N ASP A 17 -6.10 6.71 -1.84
CA ASP A 17 -6.57 6.54 -3.21
C ASP A 17 -5.42 6.14 -4.15
N LYS A 18 -4.23 6.71 -3.94
CA LYS A 18 -3.04 6.33 -4.71
C LYS A 18 -2.70 4.85 -4.53
N SER A 19 -2.70 4.36 -3.29
CA SER A 19 -2.44 2.95 -3.00
C SER A 19 -3.50 2.03 -3.60
N ALA A 20 -4.78 2.45 -3.56
CA ALA A 20 -5.87 1.69 -4.16
C ALA A 20 -5.69 1.56 -5.68
N ARG A 21 -5.28 2.64 -6.35
CA ARG A 21 -5.01 2.60 -7.79
C ARG A 21 -3.86 1.66 -8.12
N GLN A 22 -2.79 1.72 -7.34
CA GLN A 22 -1.59 0.90 -7.59
C GLN A 22 -1.82 -0.57 -7.27
N GLU A 23 -2.45 -0.86 -6.13
CA GLU A 23 -2.64 -2.24 -5.67
C GLU A 23 -3.69 -2.98 -6.49
N PHE A 24 -4.78 -2.30 -6.87
CA PHE A 24 -5.94 -2.95 -7.49
C PHE A 24 -6.24 -2.52 -8.92
N ASP A 25 -5.36 -1.76 -9.55
CA ASP A 25 -5.56 -1.25 -10.91
C ASP A 25 -6.86 -0.44 -11.08
N LEU A 26 -7.23 0.28 -10.04
CA LEU A 26 -8.37 1.19 -10.13
C LEU A 26 -7.93 2.51 -10.74
N THR A 27 -8.83 3.16 -11.47
CA THR A 27 -8.60 4.53 -11.92
C THR A 27 -9.16 5.50 -10.89
N GLN A 28 -8.66 6.74 -10.92
CA GLN A 28 -9.21 7.78 -10.04
C GLN A 28 -10.70 8.01 -10.32
N GLN A 29 -11.12 7.92 -11.58
CA GLN A 29 -12.52 8.04 -11.96
C GLN A 29 -13.39 6.94 -11.35
N GLU A 30 -12.89 5.71 -11.32
CA GLU A 30 -13.60 4.60 -10.69
C GLU A 30 -13.77 4.84 -9.19
N ILE A 31 -12.75 5.35 -8.52
CA ILE A 31 -12.80 5.68 -7.10
C ILE A 31 -13.82 6.77 -6.84
N ILE A 32 -13.78 7.87 -7.60
CA ILE A 32 -14.71 8.99 -7.46
C ILE A 32 -16.15 8.53 -7.73
N ALA A 33 -16.36 7.73 -8.78
CA ALA A 33 -17.68 7.20 -9.10
C ALA A 33 -18.22 6.33 -7.96
N ALA A 34 -17.38 5.51 -7.35
CA ALA A 34 -17.77 4.67 -6.22
C ALA A 34 -18.12 5.50 -4.98
N ILE A 35 -17.39 6.59 -4.75
CA ILE A 35 -17.69 7.54 -3.65
C ILE A 35 -19.07 8.16 -3.89
N ARG A 36 -19.34 8.62 -5.10
CA ARG A 36 -20.62 9.23 -5.47
C ARG A 36 -21.79 8.24 -5.37
N ALA A 37 -21.52 6.97 -5.66
CA ALA A 37 -22.51 5.90 -5.58
C ALA A 37 -22.75 5.40 -4.14
N GLY A 38 -21.99 5.92 -3.17
CA GLY A 38 -22.10 5.49 -1.78
C GLY A 38 -21.41 4.17 -1.47
N LYS A 39 -20.60 3.66 -2.37
CA LYS A 39 -19.87 2.39 -2.18
C LYS A 39 -18.58 2.57 -1.41
N LEU A 40 -17.96 3.75 -1.51
CA LEU A 40 -16.75 4.09 -0.78
C LEU A 40 -17.00 5.30 0.10
N GLN A 41 -16.70 5.17 1.38
CA GLN A 41 -16.56 6.31 2.28
C GLN A 41 -15.15 6.88 2.10
N TYR A 42 -14.97 8.16 2.37
CA TYR A 42 -13.71 8.80 2.27
C TYR A 42 -13.49 9.84 3.36
N ARG A 43 -12.23 10.09 3.66
CA ARG A 43 -11.81 11.24 4.47
C ARG A 43 -10.70 11.94 3.70
N GLU A 44 -10.76 13.24 3.65
CA GLU A 44 -9.71 14.01 3.02
C GLU A 44 -8.52 14.13 3.98
N SER A 45 -7.33 13.91 3.44
CA SER A 45 -6.08 14.18 4.14
C SER A 45 -5.24 15.08 3.25
N ASN A 46 -4.34 15.82 3.89
CA ASN A 46 -3.50 16.78 3.19
C ASN A 46 -2.08 16.62 3.69
N MET A 47 -1.15 16.35 2.78
CA MET A 47 0.26 16.26 3.11
C MET A 47 1.03 17.21 2.20
N HIS A 48 1.73 18.18 2.80
CA HIS A 48 2.52 19.18 2.07
C HIS A 48 1.71 19.96 1.03
N GLY A 49 0.43 20.23 1.31
CA GLY A 49 -0.45 20.96 0.41
C GLY A 49 -1.10 20.12 -0.68
N ASN A 50 -0.83 18.83 -0.73
CA ASN A 50 -1.41 17.91 -1.72
C ASN A 50 -2.54 17.12 -1.09
N PRO A 51 -3.81 17.38 -1.47
CA PRO A 51 -4.94 16.63 -0.92
C PRO A 51 -4.96 15.20 -1.48
N TRP A 52 -5.36 14.27 -0.63
CA TRP A 52 -5.57 12.90 -1.04
C TRP A 52 -6.73 12.31 -0.24
N PHE A 53 -7.34 11.24 -0.78
CA PHE A 53 -8.44 10.56 -0.11
C PHE A 53 -7.93 9.38 0.69
N ARG A 54 -8.43 9.27 1.91
CA ARG A 54 -8.22 8.10 2.75
C ARG A 54 -9.47 7.25 2.66
N LEU A 55 -9.30 5.99 2.32
CA LEU A 55 -10.38 5.05 2.03
C LEU A 55 -10.33 3.88 3.01
N LEU A 56 -11.46 3.21 3.20
CA LEU A 56 -11.48 1.96 3.97
C LEU A 56 -11.12 0.81 3.06
N ARG A 57 -10.11 0.04 3.44
CA ARG A 57 -9.61 -1.10 2.65
C ARG A 57 -10.70 -2.10 2.33
N LEU A 58 -11.55 -2.44 3.30
CA LEU A 58 -12.65 -3.41 3.08
C LEU A 58 -13.61 -2.96 1.99
N GLU A 59 -13.90 -1.67 1.93
CA GLU A 59 -14.79 -1.13 0.90
C GLU A 59 -14.12 -1.14 -0.47
N VAL A 60 -12.83 -0.84 -0.53
CA VAL A 60 -12.05 -0.92 -1.77
C VAL A 60 -12.02 -2.36 -2.27
N GLU A 61 -11.76 -3.31 -1.38
CA GLU A 61 -11.75 -4.74 -1.74
C GLU A 61 -13.12 -5.21 -2.24
N SER A 62 -14.20 -4.73 -1.62
CA SER A 62 -15.56 -5.03 -2.09
C SER A 62 -15.82 -4.50 -3.50
N LEU A 63 -15.32 -3.30 -3.79
CA LEU A 63 -15.43 -2.71 -5.12
C LEU A 63 -14.65 -3.53 -6.15
N VAL A 64 -13.46 -3.99 -5.81
CA VAL A 64 -12.63 -4.84 -6.68
C VAL A 64 -13.31 -6.18 -6.91
N LEU A 65 -13.94 -6.74 -5.86
CA LEU A 65 -14.70 -7.98 -5.95
C LEU A 65 -15.88 -7.86 -6.93
N GLU A 66 -16.61 -6.75 -6.86
CA GLU A 66 -17.70 -6.46 -7.82
C GLU A 66 -17.17 -6.36 -9.25
N LYS A 67 -16.02 -5.72 -9.43
CA LYS A 67 -15.44 -5.48 -10.75
C LYS A 67 -14.93 -6.75 -11.41
N GLY A 68 -14.26 -7.62 -10.68
CA GLY A 68 -13.54 -8.75 -11.27
C GLY A 68 -13.75 -10.10 -10.61
N GLY A 69 -14.48 -10.16 -9.49
CA GLY A 69 -14.71 -11.41 -8.77
C GLY A 69 -13.58 -11.78 -7.80
N LEU A 70 -13.79 -12.88 -7.09
CA LEU A 70 -12.91 -13.32 -6.00
C LEU A 70 -11.49 -13.65 -6.49
N ASP A 71 -11.39 -14.35 -7.62
CA ASP A 71 -10.09 -14.74 -8.17
C ASP A 71 -9.28 -13.52 -8.60
N TYR A 72 -9.94 -12.54 -9.19
CA TYR A 72 -9.31 -11.27 -9.57
C TYR A 72 -8.77 -10.54 -8.35
N LEU A 73 -9.59 -10.42 -7.30
CA LEU A 73 -9.19 -9.78 -6.05
C LEU A 73 -7.97 -10.48 -5.43
N ARG A 74 -8.04 -11.82 -5.33
CA ARG A 74 -6.94 -12.63 -4.79
C ARG A 74 -5.65 -12.43 -5.59
N LYS A 75 -5.76 -12.45 -6.92
CA LYS A 75 -4.60 -12.24 -7.81
C LYS A 75 -3.95 -10.88 -7.57
N LYS A 76 -4.76 -9.82 -7.44
CA LYS A 76 -4.23 -8.47 -7.19
C LYS A 76 -3.53 -8.38 -5.86
N LYS A 77 -4.08 -9.00 -4.83
CA LYS A 77 -3.46 -9.01 -3.49
C LYS A 77 -2.11 -9.74 -3.51
N LEU A 78 -2.04 -10.89 -4.20
CA LEU A 78 -0.79 -11.65 -4.32
C LEU A 78 0.25 -10.91 -5.14
N GLN A 79 -0.15 -10.25 -6.23
CA GLN A 79 0.75 -9.45 -7.06
C GLN A 79 1.33 -8.28 -6.25
N ASN A 80 0.50 -7.62 -5.45
CA ASN A 80 0.96 -6.52 -4.60
C ASN A 80 1.95 -7.00 -3.54
N GLU A 81 1.66 -8.12 -2.89
CA GLU A 81 2.55 -8.72 -1.90
C GLU A 81 3.91 -9.06 -2.53
N LEU A 82 3.90 -9.68 -3.70
CA LEU A 82 5.14 -10.00 -4.41
C LEU A 82 5.94 -8.73 -4.75
N SER A 83 5.26 -7.70 -5.23
CA SER A 83 5.90 -6.41 -5.54
C SER A 83 6.57 -5.80 -4.31
N GLU A 84 5.90 -5.83 -3.17
CA GLU A 84 6.45 -5.30 -1.91
C GLU A 84 7.66 -6.12 -1.45
N LEU A 85 7.59 -7.44 -1.55
CA LEU A 85 8.71 -8.31 -1.19
C LEU A 85 9.92 -8.08 -2.10
N ASN A 86 9.68 -7.87 -3.39
CA ASN A 86 10.76 -7.57 -4.34
C ASN A 86 11.46 -6.25 -4.01
N LYS A 87 10.69 -5.23 -3.63
CA LYS A 87 11.25 -3.93 -3.20
C LYS A 87 12.11 -4.11 -1.94
N GLU A 88 11.61 -4.85 -0.96
CA GLU A 88 12.33 -5.10 0.28
C GLU A 88 13.63 -5.88 0.02
N ALA A 89 13.55 -6.91 -0.82
CA ALA A 89 14.73 -7.70 -1.18
C ALA A 89 15.83 -6.83 -1.80
N ARG A 90 15.46 -5.89 -2.68
CA ARG A 90 16.42 -4.96 -3.28
C ARG A 90 17.05 -4.04 -2.25
N LYS A 91 16.27 -3.53 -1.30
CA LYS A 91 16.79 -2.68 -0.22
C LYS A 91 17.77 -3.46 0.66
N LEU A 92 17.42 -4.69 1.01
CA LEU A 92 18.28 -5.55 1.83
C LEU A 92 19.56 -5.91 1.11
N ALA A 93 19.52 -6.18 -0.21
CA ALA A 93 20.71 -6.46 -1.00
C ALA A 93 21.66 -5.27 -1.03
N THR A 94 21.15 -4.06 -1.20
CA THR A 94 21.94 -2.82 -1.17
C THR A 94 22.59 -2.63 0.20
N ARG A 95 21.82 -2.83 1.26
CA ARG A 95 22.32 -2.72 2.62
C ARG A 95 23.40 -3.76 2.92
N LEU A 96 23.22 -4.99 2.45
CA LEU A 96 24.19 -6.06 2.63
C LEU A 96 25.52 -5.69 1.97
N LYS A 97 25.48 -5.18 0.74
CA LYS A 97 26.71 -4.75 0.04
C LYS A 97 27.45 -3.65 0.82
N ALA A 98 26.74 -2.71 1.37
CA ALA A 98 27.35 -1.64 2.18
C ALA A 98 28.01 -2.20 3.44
N ILE A 99 27.37 -3.15 4.11
CA ILE A 99 27.90 -3.80 5.30
C ILE A 99 29.16 -4.60 4.94
N GLU A 100 29.12 -5.36 3.86
CA GLU A 100 30.27 -6.16 3.41
C GLU A 100 31.48 -5.29 3.09
N ARG A 101 31.22 -4.13 2.44
CA ARG A 101 32.28 -3.15 2.15
C ARG A 101 32.92 -2.64 3.43
N ARG A 102 32.09 -2.25 4.40
CA ARG A 102 32.61 -1.73 5.68
C ARG A 102 33.35 -2.79 6.46
N ARG A 103 32.86 -4.03 6.44
CA ARG A 103 33.57 -5.16 7.07
C ARG A 103 34.96 -5.33 6.48
N ALA A 104 35.07 -5.31 5.16
CA ALA A 104 36.35 -5.44 4.46
C ALA A 104 37.31 -4.32 4.83
N GLU A 105 36.82 -3.08 4.88
CA GLU A 105 37.63 -1.93 5.30
C GLU A 105 38.17 -2.10 6.72
N LEU A 106 37.31 -2.52 7.64
CA LEU A 106 37.70 -2.72 9.04
C LEU A 106 38.69 -3.85 9.19
N GLN A 107 38.53 -4.93 8.45
CA GLN A 107 39.47 -6.04 8.47
C GLN A 107 40.85 -5.61 7.99
N LEU A 108 40.93 -4.78 6.95
CA LEU A 108 42.20 -4.21 6.48
C LEU A 108 42.84 -3.32 7.54
N GLU A 109 42.07 -2.46 8.15
CA GLU A 109 42.57 -1.56 9.22
C GLU A 109 43.09 -2.34 10.44
N LEU A 110 42.45 -3.47 10.74
CA LEU A 110 42.84 -4.32 11.85
C LEU A 110 44.02 -5.24 11.49
N GLY A 111 44.37 -5.33 10.22
CA GLY A 111 45.45 -6.21 9.76
C GLY A 111 45.06 -7.70 9.68
N GLU A 112 43.75 -7.93 9.53
CA GLU A 112 43.22 -9.29 9.44
C GLU A 112 43.01 -9.78 8.00
#